data_d7a9c7300b5a2578edb78ed4556484a7
#
_entry.id   d7a9c7300b5a2578edb78ed4556484a7
#
_cell.length_a   1.000
_cell.length_b   1.000
_cell.length_c   1.000
_cell.angle_alpha   90.00
_cell.angle_beta   90.00
_cell.angle_gamma   90.00
#
_symmetry.space_group_name_H-M   'P 1'
#
loop_
_entity.id
_entity.type
_entity.pdbx_description
1 polymer ?
#
loop_
_entity_poly.entity_id
_entity_poly.type
_entity_poly.pdbx_seq_one_letter_code
_entity_poly.pdbx_strand_id
1 'polypeptide(L)'
;LAQNRFKVYNQKGRFFQGNAENLSSFVSVEKYDLIYSFGVIHHSPKPNLIIDQIYKYMDDSTILKIMLYAKNSWKNYMIDAELDQPEAQYGCPIANTYTEGEVSDLLHGLEIISIEQNHIFPYQIEPYKQGKFIKEPWFESMPDKMFNALKKKLGWHLLITARRQK
;
A
#
# COMPACT_ATOMS: atom_id res chain seq x y z
N LEU A 1 -1.87 -19.40 -0.78
CA LEU A 1 -3.05 -18.81 -0.15
C LEU A 1 -4.05 -18.25 -1.18
N ALA A 2 -3.62 -17.40 -2.16
CA ALA A 2 -4.48 -16.80 -3.18
C ALA A 2 -5.23 -17.85 -4.01
N GLN A 3 -4.53 -18.86 -4.54
CA GLN A 3 -5.15 -19.96 -5.29
C GLN A 3 -6.27 -20.68 -4.51
N ASN A 4 -6.06 -20.92 -3.21
CA ASN A 4 -7.08 -21.56 -2.37
C ASN A 4 -8.30 -20.67 -2.17
N ARG A 5 -8.11 -19.35 -1.98
CA ARG A 5 -9.22 -18.40 -1.91
C ARG A 5 -10.04 -18.38 -3.19
N PHE A 6 -9.38 -18.32 -4.36
CA PHE A 6 -10.07 -18.37 -5.65
C PHE A 6 -10.91 -19.63 -5.82
N LYS A 7 -10.39 -20.80 -5.39
CA LYS A 7 -11.15 -22.07 -5.39
C LYS A 7 -12.39 -21.98 -4.49
N VAL A 8 -12.24 -21.48 -3.25
CA VAL A 8 -13.36 -21.36 -2.30
C VAL A 8 -14.47 -20.45 -2.84
N TYR A 9 -14.11 -19.36 -3.52
CA TYR A 9 -15.07 -18.42 -4.11
C TYR A 9 -15.45 -18.75 -5.55
N ASN A 10 -15.09 -19.94 -6.06
CA ASN A 10 -15.33 -20.37 -7.45
C ASN A 10 -14.89 -19.32 -8.48
N GLN A 11 -13.75 -18.69 -8.26
CA GLN A 11 -13.16 -17.70 -9.16
C GLN A 11 -12.03 -18.31 -9.98
N LYS A 12 -11.86 -17.80 -11.21
CA LYS A 12 -10.74 -18.17 -12.08
C LYS A 12 -9.66 -17.10 -12.04
N GLY A 13 -8.39 -17.49 -12.12
CA GLY A 13 -7.27 -16.55 -12.17
C GLY A 13 -5.98 -17.24 -12.57
N ARG A 14 -5.05 -16.47 -13.13
CA ARG A 14 -3.67 -16.89 -13.39
C ARG A 14 -2.81 -16.44 -12.20
N PHE A 15 -1.96 -17.33 -11.71
CA PHE A 15 -1.13 -17.06 -10.53
C PHE A 15 0.33 -17.31 -10.89
N PHE A 16 1.15 -16.30 -10.66
CA PHE A 16 2.58 -16.32 -10.89
C PHE A 16 3.31 -16.06 -9.57
N GLN A 17 4.46 -16.69 -9.39
CA GLN A 17 5.37 -16.41 -8.29
C GLN A 17 6.68 -15.87 -8.88
N GLY A 18 7.10 -14.68 -8.43
CA GLY A 18 8.33 -14.07 -8.92
C GLY A 18 8.61 -12.73 -8.28
N ASN A 19 9.75 -12.12 -8.63
CA ASN A 19 10.12 -10.79 -8.18
C ASN A 19 9.45 -9.73 -9.07
N ALA A 20 8.62 -8.86 -8.48
CA ALA A 20 7.91 -7.80 -9.20
C ALA A 20 8.85 -6.79 -9.88
N GLU A 21 10.09 -6.65 -9.42
CA GLU A 21 11.12 -5.80 -10.06
C GLU A 21 11.51 -6.32 -11.45
N ASN A 22 11.18 -7.57 -11.78
CA ASN A 22 11.43 -8.19 -13.08
C ASN A 22 10.20 -8.94 -13.60
N LEU A 23 9.02 -8.33 -13.47
CA LEU A 23 7.72 -8.94 -13.76
C LEU A 23 7.62 -9.50 -15.18
N SER A 24 8.13 -8.78 -16.18
CA SER A 24 8.08 -9.17 -17.59
C SER A 24 8.94 -10.40 -17.94
N SER A 25 9.77 -10.91 -17.03
CA SER A 25 10.52 -12.15 -17.25
C SER A 25 9.70 -13.43 -17.07
N PHE A 26 8.55 -13.34 -16.37
CA PHE A 26 7.72 -14.50 -16.07
C PHE A 26 6.21 -14.28 -16.27
N VAL A 27 5.78 -13.04 -16.52
CA VAL A 27 4.42 -12.72 -16.94
C VAL A 27 4.47 -12.11 -18.34
N SER A 28 3.77 -12.68 -19.29
CA SER A 28 3.67 -12.13 -20.66
C SER A 28 3.11 -10.73 -20.61
N VAL A 29 3.73 -9.80 -21.36
CA VAL A 29 3.28 -8.41 -21.43
C VAL A 29 1.98 -8.35 -22.22
N GLU A 30 0.91 -7.99 -21.54
CA GLU A 30 -0.41 -7.70 -22.11
C GLU A 30 -1.00 -6.48 -21.41
N LYS A 31 -2.03 -5.86 -21.99
CA LYS A 31 -2.64 -4.66 -21.41
C LYS A 31 -3.80 -5.02 -20.52
N TYR A 32 -3.99 -4.24 -19.46
CA TYR A 32 -5.02 -4.45 -18.46
C TYR A 32 -5.82 -3.17 -18.22
N ASP A 33 -7.11 -3.27 -17.99
CA ASP A 33 -7.97 -2.14 -17.63
C ASP A 33 -7.64 -1.60 -16.25
N LEU A 34 -7.26 -2.51 -15.33
CA LEU A 34 -6.91 -2.19 -13.95
C LEU A 34 -5.65 -2.94 -13.51
N ILE A 35 -4.69 -2.19 -12.98
CA ILE A 35 -3.56 -2.74 -12.24
C ILE A 35 -3.71 -2.32 -10.78
N TYR A 36 -3.61 -3.28 -9.87
CA TYR A 36 -3.82 -3.06 -8.43
C TYR A 36 -2.64 -3.59 -7.62
N SER A 37 -2.02 -2.71 -6.84
CA SER A 37 -0.91 -3.07 -5.95
C SER A 37 -1.16 -2.52 -4.54
N PHE A 38 -1.53 -3.39 -3.63
CA PHE A 38 -1.84 -3.04 -2.26
C PHE A 38 -0.90 -3.75 -1.29
N GLY A 39 -0.07 -3.01 -0.55
CA GLY A 39 0.86 -3.58 0.43
C GLY A 39 2.07 -4.30 -0.18
N VAL A 40 2.59 -3.86 -1.34
CA VAL A 40 3.66 -4.57 -2.06
C VAL A 40 4.85 -3.66 -2.38
N ILE A 41 4.65 -2.58 -3.12
CA ILE A 41 5.72 -1.78 -3.74
C ILE A 41 6.68 -1.18 -2.71
N HIS A 42 6.15 -0.71 -1.58
CA HIS A 42 6.95 -0.12 -0.50
C HIS A 42 7.82 -1.13 0.28
N HIS A 43 7.66 -2.41 0.01
CA HIS A 43 8.52 -3.47 0.56
C HIS A 43 9.67 -3.88 -0.38
N SER A 44 9.79 -3.23 -1.53
CA SER A 44 10.91 -3.45 -2.45
C SER A 44 12.10 -2.55 -2.12
N PRO A 45 13.34 -3.04 -2.25
CA PRO A 45 14.53 -2.21 -2.23
C PRO A 45 14.66 -1.31 -3.47
N LYS A 46 13.94 -1.64 -4.56
CA LYS A 46 13.98 -0.90 -5.83
C LYS A 46 12.58 -0.66 -6.38
N PRO A 47 11.74 0.13 -5.68
CA PRO A 47 10.34 0.36 -6.04
C PRO A 47 10.17 0.93 -7.46
N ASN A 48 11.12 1.75 -7.93
CA ASN A 48 11.12 2.31 -9.29
C ASN A 48 11.09 1.21 -10.35
N LEU A 49 11.85 0.12 -10.17
CA LEU A 49 11.83 -0.99 -11.13
C LEU A 49 10.47 -1.65 -11.22
N ILE A 50 9.71 -1.71 -10.12
CA ILE A 50 8.34 -2.24 -10.15
C ILE A 50 7.43 -1.31 -10.95
N ILE A 51 7.55 0.02 -10.79
CA ILE A 51 6.79 0.99 -11.57
C ILE A 51 7.13 0.88 -13.06
N ASP A 52 8.41 0.76 -13.42
CA ASP A 52 8.86 0.55 -14.80
C ASP A 52 8.27 -0.75 -15.40
N GLN A 53 8.17 -1.82 -14.59
CA GLN A 53 7.53 -3.04 -15.03
C GLN A 53 6.02 -2.84 -15.24
N ILE A 54 5.33 -2.23 -14.27
CA ILE A 54 3.89 -1.93 -14.34
C ILE A 54 3.57 -1.14 -15.61
N TYR A 55 4.39 -0.14 -15.93
CA TYR A 55 4.19 0.71 -17.12
C TYR A 55 4.10 -0.09 -18.41
N LYS A 56 4.81 -1.23 -18.53
CA LYS A 56 4.76 -2.10 -19.72
C LYS A 56 3.37 -2.74 -19.92
N TYR A 57 2.62 -2.91 -18.83
CA TYR A 57 1.30 -3.54 -18.84
C TYR A 57 0.14 -2.54 -18.92
N MET A 58 0.45 -1.23 -18.98
CA MET A 58 -0.52 -0.15 -19.10
C MET A 58 -0.68 0.30 -20.55
N ASP A 59 -1.89 0.71 -20.92
CA ASP A 59 -2.20 1.55 -22.06
C ASP A 59 -2.91 2.84 -21.60
N ASP A 60 -3.45 3.61 -22.54
CA ASP A 60 -4.08 4.92 -22.24
C ASP A 60 -5.40 4.80 -21.46
N SER A 61 -6.01 3.61 -21.42
CA SER A 61 -7.24 3.32 -20.68
C SER A 61 -6.99 2.71 -19.30
N THR A 62 -5.78 2.20 -19.05
CA THR A 62 -5.42 1.50 -17.82
C THR A 62 -5.49 2.43 -16.61
N ILE A 63 -6.19 1.99 -15.57
CA ILE A 63 -6.14 2.62 -14.24
C ILE A 63 -5.17 1.84 -13.35
N LEU A 64 -4.24 2.54 -12.75
CA LEU A 64 -3.33 2.01 -11.72
C LEU A 64 -3.81 2.45 -10.34
N LYS A 65 -4.01 1.49 -9.43
CA LYS A 65 -4.30 1.75 -8.02
C LYS A 65 -3.22 1.16 -7.14
N ILE A 66 -2.61 2.02 -6.32
CA ILE A 66 -1.50 1.66 -5.44
C ILE A 66 -1.83 2.09 -4.01
N MET A 67 -1.42 1.27 -3.04
CA MET A 67 -1.31 1.70 -1.64
C MET A 67 0.17 1.71 -1.25
N LEU A 68 0.61 2.85 -0.72
CA LEU A 68 1.94 3.03 -0.10
C LEU A 68 1.79 3.48 1.36
N TYR A 69 2.88 3.44 2.13
CA TYR A 69 2.90 3.97 3.50
C TYR A 69 3.23 5.46 3.52
N ALA A 70 2.45 6.20 4.30
CA ALA A 70 2.61 7.64 4.46
C ALA A 70 3.70 7.99 5.47
N LYS A 71 4.67 8.82 5.07
CA LYS A 71 5.72 9.34 5.94
C LYS A 71 5.15 10.28 7.01
N ASN A 72 4.24 11.18 6.60
CA ASN A 72 3.52 12.06 7.51
C ASN A 72 2.26 11.35 8.03
N SER A 73 2.41 10.45 8.99
CA SER A 73 1.32 9.63 9.52
C SER A 73 1.40 9.43 11.01
N TRP A 74 0.25 9.17 11.64
CA TRP A 74 0.18 8.82 13.06
C TRP A 74 1.14 7.68 13.41
N LYS A 75 1.12 6.61 12.59
CA LYS A 75 1.98 5.45 12.83
C LYS A 75 3.46 5.80 12.77
N ASN A 76 3.89 6.63 11.83
CA ASN A 76 5.29 7.02 11.72
C ASN A 76 5.73 7.84 12.94
N TYR A 77 4.88 8.75 13.43
CA TYR A 77 5.15 9.48 14.67
C TYR A 77 5.21 8.56 15.90
N MET A 78 4.38 7.52 15.95
CA MET A 78 4.43 6.53 17.01
C MET A 78 5.74 5.70 16.94
N ILE A 79 6.22 5.36 15.75
CA ILE A 79 7.50 4.69 15.55
C ILE A 79 8.66 5.59 16.00
N ASP A 80 8.66 6.86 15.61
CA ASP A 80 9.68 7.84 15.98
C ASP A 80 9.71 8.09 17.51
N ALA A 81 8.56 7.93 18.18
CA ALA A 81 8.42 8.01 19.62
C ALA A 81 8.68 6.67 20.37
N GLU A 82 9.11 5.62 19.67
CA GLU A 82 9.34 4.27 20.22
C GLU A 82 8.09 3.61 20.83
N LEU A 83 6.89 4.06 20.43
CA LEU A 83 5.59 3.54 20.88
C LEU A 83 4.97 2.53 19.92
N ASP A 84 5.54 2.34 18.74
CA ASP A 84 5.10 1.38 17.73
C ASP A 84 6.33 0.80 17.00
N GLN A 85 6.11 -0.18 16.17
CA GLN A 85 7.15 -0.82 15.34
C GLN A 85 6.87 -0.63 13.85
N PRO A 86 7.89 -0.59 12.99
CA PRO A 86 7.71 -0.67 11.55
C PRO A 86 6.88 -1.91 11.18
N GLU A 87 6.01 -1.77 10.18
CA GLU A 87 5.22 -2.92 9.68
C GLU A 87 6.04 -3.88 8.81
N ALA A 88 7.35 -3.92 8.98
CA ALA A 88 8.21 -4.92 8.39
C ALA A 88 7.92 -6.27 9.07
N GLN A 89 7.21 -7.13 8.36
CA GLN A 89 6.92 -8.49 8.82
C GLN A 89 8.18 -9.35 8.77
N TYR A 90 8.18 -10.47 9.51
CA TYR A 90 9.25 -11.45 9.43
C TYR A 90 9.52 -11.86 7.98
N GLY A 91 10.78 -11.72 7.54
CA GLY A 91 11.18 -11.97 6.15
C GLY A 91 10.96 -10.81 5.16
N CYS A 92 10.43 -9.65 5.61
CA CYS A 92 10.28 -8.44 4.82
C CYS A 92 10.83 -7.22 5.59
N PRO A 93 12.16 -7.03 5.63
CA PRO A 93 12.80 -6.03 6.50
C PRO A 93 12.64 -4.58 5.98
N ILE A 94 12.10 -4.39 4.77
CA ILE A 94 11.96 -3.08 4.13
C ILE A 94 10.52 -2.61 4.25
N ALA A 95 10.32 -1.38 4.74
CA ALA A 95 9.04 -0.68 4.79
C ALA A 95 9.27 0.80 4.48
N ASN A 96 9.35 1.14 3.20
CA ASN A 96 9.55 2.51 2.75
C ASN A 96 8.29 3.34 3.02
N THR A 97 8.47 4.57 3.48
CA THR A 97 7.41 5.56 3.65
C THR A 97 7.60 6.71 2.67
N TYR A 98 6.51 7.36 2.28
CA TYR A 98 6.50 8.39 1.25
C TYR A 98 5.72 9.63 1.68
N THR A 99 6.22 10.81 1.29
CA THR A 99 5.44 12.03 1.16
C THR A 99 4.72 12.03 -0.19
N GLU A 100 3.75 12.94 -0.40
CA GLU A 100 3.10 13.10 -1.71
C GLU A 100 4.10 13.51 -2.81
N GLY A 101 5.13 14.31 -2.47
CA GLY A 101 6.19 14.68 -3.41
C GLY A 101 7.02 13.46 -3.84
N GLU A 102 7.45 12.64 -2.87
CA GLU A 102 8.19 11.39 -3.16
C GLU A 102 7.34 10.38 -3.95
N VAL A 103 6.00 10.38 -3.77
CA VAL A 103 5.07 9.60 -4.62
C VAL A 103 5.10 10.09 -6.06
N SER A 104 5.10 11.42 -6.28
CA SER A 104 5.17 12.01 -7.61
C SER A 104 6.47 11.65 -8.33
N ASP A 105 7.58 11.66 -7.60
CA ASP A 105 8.89 11.24 -8.13
C ASP A 105 8.92 9.75 -8.46
N LEU A 106 8.34 8.91 -7.60
CA LEU A 106 8.25 7.45 -7.83
C LEU A 106 7.41 7.13 -9.06
N LEU A 107 6.29 7.84 -9.27
CA LEU A 107 5.35 7.63 -10.36
C LEU A 107 5.65 8.49 -11.60
N HIS A 108 6.93 8.82 -11.82
CA HIS A 108 7.35 9.59 -13.00
C HIS A 108 6.80 8.98 -14.30
N GLY A 109 6.32 9.80 -15.23
CA GLY A 109 5.68 9.37 -16.48
C GLY A 109 4.23 8.89 -16.34
N LEU A 110 3.67 8.94 -15.13
CA LEU A 110 2.25 8.70 -14.87
C LEU A 110 1.57 10.01 -14.44
N GLU A 111 0.30 10.15 -14.79
CA GLU A 111 -0.58 11.21 -14.28
C GLU A 111 -1.26 10.70 -13.01
N ILE A 112 -1.02 11.37 -11.90
CA ILE A 112 -1.69 11.08 -10.63
C ILE A 112 -3.07 11.74 -10.66
N ILE A 113 -4.13 10.92 -10.61
CA ILE A 113 -5.52 11.38 -10.60
C ILE A 113 -5.94 11.79 -9.18
N SER A 114 -5.54 10.99 -8.18
CA SER A 114 -5.82 11.29 -6.78
C SER A 114 -4.81 10.63 -5.84
N ILE A 115 -4.54 11.29 -4.73
CA ILE A 115 -3.89 10.73 -3.55
C ILE A 115 -4.83 10.97 -2.37
N GLU A 116 -5.23 9.91 -1.70
CA GLU A 116 -6.04 9.98 -0.48
C GLU A 116 -5.28 9.33 0.66
N GLN A 117 -5.22 10.01 1.79
CA GLN A 117 -4.63 9.45 3.01
C GLN A 117 -5.73 8.87 3.89
N ASN A 118 -5.51 7.64 4.40
CA ASN A 118 -6.48 6.94 5.24
C ASN A 118 -5.80 5.92 6.15
N HIS A 119 -6.58 5.31 7.03
CA HIS A 119 -6.21 4.24 7.93
C HIS A 119 -5.30 4.69 9.10
N ILE A 120 -5.85 4.67 10.30
CA ILE A 120 -5.09 4.69 11.56
C ILE A 120 -5.38 3.36 12.26
N PHE A 121 -4.32 2.67 12.67
CA PHE A 121 -4.42 1.47 13.49
C PHE A 121 -4.70 1.87 14.95
N PRO A 122 -5.89 1.57 15.52
CA PRO A 122 -6.28 2.12 16.81
C PRO A 122 -6.00 1.19 17.99
N TYR A 123 -5.41 0.02 17.74
CA TYR A 123 -5.29 -1.03 18.77
C TYR A 123 -3.88 -1.13 19.34
N GLN A 124 -3.80 -1.57 20.59
CA GLN A 124 -2.56 -1.92 21.25
C GLN A 124 -1.87 -3.09 20.55
N ILE A 125 -0.59 -2.96 20.25
CA ILE A 125 0.16 -3.90 19.40
C ILE A 125 0.23 -5.30 20.03
N GLU A 126 0.63 -5.42 21.29
CA GLU A 126 0.84 -6.74 21.91
C GLU A 126 -0.46 -7.53 22.08
N PRO A 127 -1.59 -6.95 22.56
CA PRO A 127 -2.87 -7.63 22.54
C PRO A 127 -3.32 -8.02 21.12
N TYR A 128 -3.11 -7.14 20.13
CA TYR A 128 -3.48 -7.41 18.74
C TYR A 128 -2.75 -8.64 18.17
N LYS A 129 -1.46 -8.81 18.45
CA LYS A 129 -0.68 -10.01 18.06
C LYS A 129 -1.28 -11.31 18.64
N GLN A 130 -2.03 -11.21 19.72
CA GLN A 130 -2.74 -12.32 20.38
C GLN A 130 -4.20 -12.44 19.91
N GLY A 131 -4.61 -11.68 18.89
CA GLY A 131 -5.99 -11.65 18.38
C GLY A 131 -6.98 -10.86 19.26
N LYS A 132 -6.49 -10.03 20.19
CA LYS A 132 -7.31 -9.17 21.05
C LYS A 132 -7.34 -7.74 20.51
N PHE A 133 -8.52 -7.22 20.24
CA PHE A 133 -8.72 -5.88 19.64
C PHE A 133 -8.97 -4.83 20.72
N ILE A 134 -7.97 -4.57 21.57
CA ILE A 134 -8.02 -3.56 22.64
C ILE A 134 -7.52 -2.23 22.05
N LYS A 135 -8.39 -1.21 22.04
CA LYS A 135 -8.01 0.12 21.57
C LYS A 135 -7.03 0.79 22.54
N GLU A 136 -6.22 1.66 22.00
CA GLU A 136 -5.45 2.60 22.82
C GLU A 136 -6.40 3.57 23.52
N PRO A 137 -6.16 3.95 24.80
CA PRO A 137 -7.07 4.79 25.58
C PRO A 137 -7.36 6.15 24.91
N TRP A 138 -6.41 6.74 24.22
CA TRP A 138 -6.62 8.00 23.48
C TRP A 138 -7.53 7.85 22.25
N PHE A 139 -7.61 6.66 21.65
CA PHE A 139 -8.57 6.39 20.57
C PHE A 139 -9.94 5.96 21.12
N GLU A 140 -10.00 5.33 22.29
CA GLU A 140 -11.26 4.92 22.91
C GLU A 140 -12.10 6.13 23.35
N SER A 141 -11.45 7.16 23.90
CA SER A 141 -12.10 8.40 24.32
C SER A 141 -12.31 9.41 23.22
N MET A 142 -11.76 9.18 22.03
CA MET A 142 -11.79 10.14 20.92
C MET A 142 -13.14 10.14 20.21
N PRO A 143 -13.77 11.32 20.00
CA PRO A 143 -14.97 11.41 19.18
C PRO A 143 -14.75 10.91 17.75
N ASP A 144 -15.70 10.18 17.19
CA ASP A 144 -15.60 9.61 15.81
C ASP A 144 -15.28 10.66 14.74
N LYS A 145 -15.85 11.88 14.87
CA LYS A 145 -15.57 12.98 13.94
C LYS A 145 -14.08 13.36 13.95
N MET A 146 -13.47 13.38 15.14
CA MET A 146 -12.03 13.68 15.29
C MET A 146 -11.19 12.54 14.73
N PHE A 147 -11.50 11.29 15.07
CA PHE A 147 -10.81 10.12 14.54
C PHE A 147 -10.85 10.08 13.00
N ASN A 148 -12.02 10.37 12.41
CA ASN A 148 -12.18 10.42 10.95
C ASN A 148 -11.41 11.58 10.30
N ALA A 149 -11.27 12.72 10.97
CA ALA A 149 -10.45 13.83 10.49
C ALA A 149 -8.96 13.46 10.54
N LEU A 150 -8.50 12.83 11.62
CA LEU A 150 -7.11 12.35 11.76
C LEU A 150 -6.77 11.31 10.69
N LYS A 151 -7.65 10.34 10.40
CA LYS A 151 -7.42 9.34 9.34
C LYS A 151 -7.13 9.99 7.98
N LYS A 152 -7.81 11.08 7.65
CA LYS A 152 -7.63 11.80 6.38
C LYS A 152 -6.35 12.63 6.32
N LYS A 153 -5.76 12.96 7.46
CA LYS A 153 -4.56 13.83 7.56
C LYS A 153 -3.32 13.09 7.99
N LEU A 154 -3.47 12.05 8.82
CA LEU A 154 -2.38 11.30 9.44
C LEU A 154 -2.57 9.79 9.28
N GLY A 155 -3.36 9.36 8.31
CA GLY A 155 -3.53 7.94 7.99
C GLY A 155 -2.22 7.31 7.51
N TRP A 156 -2.06 6.02 7.77
CA TRP A 156 -0.87 5.27 7.37
C TRP A 156 -0.80 4.96 5.87
N HIS A 157 -1.96 4.87 5.22
CA HIS A 157 -2.04 4.51 3.81
C HIS A 157 -2.21 5.73 2.91
N LEU A 158 -1.34 5.87 1.92
CA LEU A 158 -1.56 6.69 0.74
C LEU A 158 -2.24 5.82 -0.31
N LEU A 159 -3.48 6.12 -0.63
CA LEU A 159 -4.29 5.46 -1.65
C LEU A 159 -4.20 6.28 -2.93
N ILE A 160 -3.49 5.76 -3.91
CA ILE A 160 -3.12 6.48 -5.11
C ILE A 160 -3.86 5.90 -6.29
N THR A 161 -4.47 6.77 -7.10
CA THR A 161 -5.00 6.42 -8.42
C THR A 161 -4.20 7.18 -9.47
N ALA A 162 -3.70 6.48 -10.47
CA ALA A 162 -2.90 7.04 -11.55
C ALA A 162 -3.25 6.40 -12.90
N ARG A 163 -2.82 7.04 -13.99
CA ARG A 163 -2.90 6.53 -15.36
C ARG A 163 -1.66 6.92 -16.15
N ARG A 164 -1.52 6.43 -17.36
CA ARG A 164 -0.47 6.93 -18.25
C ARG A 164 -0.65 8.41 -18.53
N GLN A 165 0.43 9.15 -18.55
CA GLN A 165 0.44 10.52 -19.06
C GLN A 165 0.23 10.47 -20.58
N LYS A 166 -0.70 11.28 -21.09
CA LYS A 166 -0.97 11.42 -22.52
C LYS A 166 0.12 12.19 -23.23
#